data_ef2e3863eab9e24244480c7b162bf8c0
#
_entry.id   ef2e3863eab9e24244480c7b162bf8c0
#
_cell.length_a   1.000
_cell.length_b   1.000
_cell.length_c   1.000
_cell.angle_alpha   90.00
_cell.angle_beta   90.00
_cell.angle_gamma   90.00
#
_symmetry.space_group_name_H-M   'P 1'
#
loop_
_entity.id
_entity.type
_entity.pdbx_description
1 polymer ?
#
loop_
_entity_poly.entity_id
_entity_poly.type
_entity_poly.pdbx_seq_one_letter_code
_entity_poly.pdbx_strand_id
1 'polypeptide(L)'
;MLKAIILAAGKGTRMKSDKPKVVHEVLGKPMVYYSIEAAKNAGCEKVCVIVGYKAEEVEHSIHATYESLGLADEMNNRVSYALQKEQLGTGHAVKCASDFIGNDGDVVVLCGDTPLVTADTLESAIRRHKTDGNGVTVISAMLDDPFGYGRIIRDDKGLDRIVEQKDATEEEQAVCEVNSGMYIFQCDALLSALSQVKNDNAQGEYYLPDTIGIILSLIHISEPTRHLRI
;
A
#
# COMPACT_ATOMS: atom_id res chain seq x y z
N MET A 1 16.93 -7.13 -0.96
CA MET A 1 16.09 -6.99 -2.18
C MET A 1 14.97 -6.02 -1.87
N LEU A 2 14.69 -5.07 -2.78
CA LEU A 2 13.51 -4.18 -2.66
C LEU A 2 12.39 -4.72 -3.54
N LYS A 3 11.20 -4.91 -2.95
CA LYS A 3 10.01 -5.46 -3.62
C LYS A 3 8.88 -4.45 -3.56
N ALA A 4 7.85 -4.64 -4.40
CA ALA A 4 6.63 -3.86 -4.29
C ALA A 4 5.38 -4.75 -4.29
N ILE A 5 4.35 -4.32 -3.57
CA ILE A 5 3.00 -4.87 -3.59
C ILE A 5 2.07 -3.77 -4.09
N ILE A 6 1.21 -4.10 -5.06
CA ILE A 6 0.18 -3.21 -5.57
C ILE A 6 -1.19 -3.75 -5.18
N LEU A 7 -1.94 -3.01 -4.38
CA LEU A 7 -3.29 -3.37 -3.96
C LEU A 7 -4.28 -3.11 -5.09
N ALA A 8 -4.81 -4.16 -5.70
CA ALA A 8 -5.71 -4.10 -6.85
C ALA A 8 -6.94 -5.03 -6.71
N ALA A 9 -7.22 -5.55 -5.50
CA ALA A 9 -8.26 -6.55 -5.26
C ALA A 9 -9.66 -5.97 -5.05
N GLY A 10 -9.77 -4.66 -4.81
CA GLY A 10 -11.01 -3.99 -4.42
C GLY A 10 -12.01 -3.81 -5.58
N LYS A 11 -13.31 -3.91 -5.27
CA LYS A 11 -14.41 -3.70 -6.24
C LYS A 11 -14.55 -2.25 -6.71
N GLY A 12 -14.17 -1.26 -5.91
CA GLY A 12 -14.30 0.15 -6.27
C GLY A 12 -15.74 0.64 -6.43
N THR A 13 -16.63 0.27 -5.51
CA THR A 13 -18.09 0.50 -5.59
C THR A 13 -18.48 1.97 -5.82
N ARG A 14 -17.67 2.93 -5.35
CA ARG A 14 -17.88 4.38 -5.56
C ARG A 14 -17.83 4.81 -7.03
N MET A 15 -17.15 4.05 -7.88
CA MET A 15 -17.03 4.36 -9.33
C MET A 15 -18.33 4.10 -10.12
N LYS A 16 -19.31 3.38 -9.52
CA LYS A 16 -20.57 2.99 -10.19
C LYS A 16 -20.34 2.35 -11.57
N SER A 17 -19.30 1.54 -11.68
CA SER A 17 -18.86 0.86 -12.90
C SER A 17 -18.72 -0.64 -12.64
N ASP A 18 -19.00 -1.44 -13.67
CA ASP A 18 -18.76 -2.89 -13.63
C ASP A 18 -17.29 -3.27 -13.79
N LYS A 19 -16.46 -2.33 -14.26
CA LYS A 19 -15.02 -2.53 -14.37
C LYS A 19 -14.34 -2.39 -13.00
N PRO A 20 -13.33 -3.22 -12.69
CA PRO A 20 -12.48 -2.98 -11.53
C PRO A 20 -11.91 -1.56 -11.53
N LYS A 21 -11.86 -0.90 -10.36
CA LYS A 21 -11.39 0.50 -10.28
C LYS A 21 -10.03 0.70 -10.95
N VAL A 22 -9.11 -0.20 -10.72
CA VAL A 22 -7.71 -0.12 -11.14
C VAL A 22 -7.48 -0.26 -12.65
N VAL A 23 -8.47 -0.78 -13.41
CA VAL A 23 -8.38 -0.89 -14.87
C VAL A 23 -9.01 0.28 -15.62
N HIS A 24 -9.57 1.27 -14.92
CA HIS A 24 -9.96 2.52 -15.55
C HIS A 24 -8.73 3.23 -16.10
N GLU A 25 -8.86 3.79 -17.29
CA GLU A 25 -7.73 4.37 -17.99
C GLU A 25 -7.50 5.84 -17.66
N VAL A 26 -6.25 6.18 -17.52
CA VAL A 26 -5.70 7.54 -17.48
C VAL A 26 -4.70 7.65 -18.62
N LEU A 27 -4.88 8.59 -19.53
CA LEU A 27 -4.04 8.75 -20.72
C LEU A 27 -3.85 7.45 -21.53
N GLY A 28 -4.92 6.65 -21.67
CA GLY A 28 -4.93 5.43 -22.45
C GLY A 28 -4.25 4.21 -21.82
N LYS A 29 -3.96 4.25 -20.51
CA LYS A 29 -3.39 3.12 -19.76
C LYS A 29 -4.15 2.93 -18.44
N PRO A 30 -4.34 1.68 -17.96
CA PRO A 30 -5.03 1.42 -16.71
C PRO A 30 -4.28 2.04 -15.52
N MET A 31 -4.99 2.52 -14.50
CA MET A 31 -4.38 3.18 -13.34
C MET A 31 -3.29 2.31 -12.69
N VAL A 32 -3.53 1.00 -12.58
CA VAL A 32 -2.57 0.06 -11.99
C VAL A 32 -1.22 0.04 -12.71
N TYR A 33 -1.19 0.29 -14.01
CA TYR A 33 0.05 0.39 -14.80
C TYR A 33 0.99 1.45 -14.22
N TYR A 34 0.45 2.63 -13.89
CA TYR A 34 1.27 3.73 -13.35
C TYR A 34 1.88 3.39 -11.99
N SER A 35 1.13 2.72 -11.11
CA SER A 35 1.65 2.27 -9.82
C SER A 35 2.76 1.22 -9.98
N ILE A 36 2.62 0.29 -10.94
CA ILE A 36 3.65 -0.69 -11.27
C ILE A 36 4.92 0.02 -11.79
N GLU A 37 4.77 0.94 -12.74
CA GLU A 37 5.90 1.69 -13.31
C GLU A 37 6.59 2.58 -12.27
N ALA A 38 5.82 3.25 -11.41
CA ALA A 38 6.40 4.04 -10.32
C ALA A 38 7.26 3.18 -9.39
N ALA A 39 6.78 1.99 -9.00
CA ALA A 39 7.53 1.05 -8.17
C ALA A 39 8.80 0.55 -8.87
N LYS A 40 8.71 0.15 -10.15
CA LYS A 40 9.86 -0.30 -10.95
C LYS A 40 10.92 0.77 -11.09
N ASN A 41 10.50 1.99 -11.43
CA ASN A 41 11.39 3.14 -11.61
C ASN A 41 12.00 3.61 -10.28
N ALA A 42 11.32 3.39 -9.14
CA ALA A 42 11.87 3.63 -7.80
C ALA A 42 12.84 2.52 -7.32
N GLY A 43 13.19 1.55 -8.20
CA GLY A 43 14.18 0.53 -7.92
C GLY A 43 13.63 -0.77 -7.32
N CYS A 44 12.31 -0.99 -7.31
CA CYS A 44 11.76 -2.29 -6.92
C CYS A 44 12.10 -3.36 -7.99
N GLU A 45 12.77 -4.42 -7.56
CA GLU A 45 13.26 -5.50 -8.45
C GLU A 45 12.12 -6.43 -8.89
N LYS A 46 11.12 -6.63 -8.02
CA LYS A 46 9.95 -7.47 -8.24
C LYS A 46 8.69 -6.76 -7.76
N VAL A 47 7.59 -6.98 -8.44
CA VAL A 47 6.27 -6.41 -8.13
C VAL A 47 5.25 -7.56 -8.02
N CYS A 48 4.46 -7.58 -6.96
CA CYS A 48 3.30 -8.46 -6.83
C CYS A 48 2.03 -7.61 -6.86
N VAL A 49 1.14 -7.89 -7.80
CA VAL A 49 -0.18 -7.26 -7.87
C VAL A 49 -1.18 -8.15 -7.14
N ILE A 50 -1.80 -7.63 -6.09
CA ILE A 50 -2.84 -8.37 -5.38
C ILE A 50 -4.16 -8.14 -6.12
N VAL A 51 -4.66 -9.17 -6.74
CA VAL A 51 -5.92 -9.19 -7.49
C VAL A 51 -7.03 -9.87 -6.69
N GLY A 52 -8.29 -9.58 -7.00
CA GLY A 52 -9.44 -10.15 -6.28
C GLY A 52 -10.72 -10.01 -7.09
N TYR A 53 -11.46 -8.92 -6.92
CA TYR A 53 -12.65 -8.70 -7.74
C TYR A 53 -12.28 -8.66 -9.23
N LYS A 54 -12.86 -9.58 -10.03
CA LYS A 54 -12.56 -9.75 -11.46
C LYS A 54 -11.06 -9.85 -11.76
N ALA A 55 -10.36 -10.70 -11.00
CA ALA A 55 -8.91 -10.86 -11.10
C ALA A 55 -8.41 -11.02 -12.53
N GLU A 56 -9.06 -11.90 -13.32
CA GLU A 56 -8.69 -12.17 -14.73
C GLU A 56 -8.76 -10.91 -15.59
N GLU A 57 -9.74 -10.01 -15.35
CA GLU A 57 -9.86 -8.75 -16.09
C GLU A 57 -8.70 -7.79 -15.75
N VAL A 58 -8.28 -7.74 -14.48
CA VAL A 58 -7.14 -6.92 -14.05
C VAL A 58 -5.84 -7.45 -14.65
N GLU A 59 -5.59 -8.75 -14.55
CA GLU A 59 -4.42 -9.40 -15.12
C GLU A 59 -4.35 -9.22 -16.63
N HIS A 60 -5.45 -9.48 -17.34
CA HIS A 60 -5.52 -9.28 -18.78
C HIS A 60 -5.24 -7.84 -19.18
N SER A 61 -5.80 -6.85 -18.46
CA SER A 61 -5.58 -5.43 -18.74
C SER A 61 -4.10 -5.04 -18.58
N ILE A 62 -3.43 -5.58 -17.56
CA ILE A 62 -1.99 -5.36 -17.36
C ILE A 62 -1.21 -5.99 -18.51
N HIS A 63 -1.44 -7.28 -18.81
CA HIS A 63 -0.74 -7.98 -19.90
C HIS A 63 -0.91 -7.26 -21.24
N ALA A 64 -2.14 -6.96 -21.65
CA ALA A 64 -2.43 -6.27 -22.91
C ALA A 64 -1.73 -4.91 -22.99
N THR A 65 -1.63 -4.19 -21.87
CA THR A 65 -0.94 -2.90 -21.84
C THR A 65 0.56 -3.08 -22.10
N TYR A 66 1.21 -4.00 -21.41
CA TYR A 66 2.65 -4.24 -21.58
C TYR A 66 2.98 -4.83 -22.96
N GLU A 67 2.14 -5.71 -23.50
CA GLU A 67 2.26 -6.21 -24.88
C GLU A 67 2.19 -5.08 -25.90
N SER A 68 1.22 -4.17 -25.76
CA SER A 68 1.06 -3.01 -26.67
C SER A 68 2.27 -2.08 -26.68
N LEU A 69 3.05 -2.08 -25.59
CA LEU A 69 4.27 -1.31 -25.43
C LEU A 69 5.55 -2.07 -25.85
N GLY A 70 5.43 -3.36 -26.22
CA GLY A 70 6.59 -4.21 -26.53
C GLY A 70 7.39 -4.62 -25.29
N LEU A 71 6.79 -4.58 -24.09
CA LEU A 71 7.44 -4.82 -22.79
C LEU A 71 6.98 -6.12 -22.11
N ALA A 72 6.40 -7.06 -22.86
CA ALA A 72 5.85 -8.30 -22.32
C ALA A 72 6.89 -9.14 -21.56
N ASP A 73 8.10 -9.28 -22.08
CA ASP A 73 9.18 -10.03 -21.42
C ASP A 73 9.60 -9.39 -20.10
N GLU A 74 9.69 -8.08 -20.04
CA GLU A 74 10.02 -7.36 -18.82
C GLU A 74 8.92 -7.57 -17.76
N MET A 75 7.65 -7.46 -18.16
CA MET A 75 6.51 -7.71 -17.31
C MET A 75 6.56 -9.14 -16.73
N ASN A 76 6.70 -10.16 -17.60
CA ASN A 76 6.73 -11.56 -17.20
C ASN A 76 7.87 -11.87 -16.21
N ASN A 77 8.99 -11.16 -16.33
CA ASN A 77 10.14 -11.33 -15.45
C ASN A 77 10.01 -10.61 -14.11
N ARG A 78 9.21 -9.54 -14.02
CA ARG A 78 9.16 -8.67 -12.84
C ARG A 78 7.83 -8.69 -12.11
N VAL A 79 6.71 -8.94 -12.79
CA VAL A 79 5.36 -8.86 -12.23
C VAL A 79 4.81 -10.25 -11.94
N SER A 80 4.27 -10.43 -10.76
CA SER A 80 3.55 -11.63 -10.31
C SER A 80 2.21 -11.24 -9.71
N TYR A 81 1.35 -12.21 -9.47
CA TYR A 81 0.01 -11.99 -8.93
C TYR A 81 -0.21 -12.80 -7.66
N ALA A 82 -0.97 -12.23 -6.73
CA ALA A 82 -1.50 -12.93 -5.57
C ALA A 82 -3.02 -12.73 -5.50
N LEU A 83 -3.77 -13.81 -5.31
CA LEU A 83 -5.23 -13.77 -5.32
C LEU A 83 -5.78 -13.57 -3.91
N GLN A 84 -6.48 -12.47 -3.69
CA GLN A 84 -7.35 -12.26 -2.54
C GLN A 84 -8.76 -12.78 -2.86
N LYS A 85 -9.08 -13.99 -2.47
CA LYS A 85 -10.38 -14.62 -2.77
C LYS A 85 -11.55 -13.92 -2.08
N GLU A 86 -11.36 -13.54 -0.82
CA GLU A 86 -12.34 -12.82 0.01
C GLU A 86 -11.80 -11.44 0.36
N GLN A 87 -12.56 -10.40 0.11
CA GLN A 87 -12.17 -9.01 0.37
C GLN A 87 -12.35 -8.67 1.86
N LEU A 88 -11.47 -9.21 2.71
CA LEU A 88 -11.48 -9.04 4.16
C LEU A 88 -10.62 -7.87 4.65
N GLY A 89 -10.34 -6.90 3.81
CA GLY A 89 -9.57 -5.70 4.12
C GLY A 89 -8.15 -5.70 3.53
N THR A 90 -7.46 -4.55 3.70
CA THR A 90 -6.14 -4.30 3.10
C THR A 90 -5.02 -5.11 3.74
N GLY A 91 -5.07 -5.35 5.04
CA GLY A 91 -4.13 -6.25 5.74
C GLY A 91 -4.26 -7.70 5.28
N HIS A 92 -5.51 -8.18 5.08
CA HIS A 92 -5.73 -9.49 4.49
C HIS A 92 -5.21 -9.58 3.05
N ALA A 93 -5.38 -8.53 2.26
CA ALA A 93 -4.83 -8.46 0.90
C ALA A 93 -3.30 -8.67 0.92
N VAL A 94 -2.58 -7.90 1.72
CA VAL A 94 -1.11 -8.02 1.84
C VAL A 94 -0.72 -9.40 2.37
N LYS A 95 -1.47 -9.98 3.29
CA LYS A 95 -1.24 -11.34 3.81
C LYS A 95 -1.33 -12.40 2.71
N CYS A 96 -2.16 -12.22 1.67
CA CYS A 96 -2.22 -13.13 0.53
C CYS A 96 -0.91 -13.18 -0.27
N ALA A 97 -0.02 -12.19 -0.12
CA ALA A 97 1.28 -12.14 -0.77
C ALA A 97 2.44 -12.52 0.19
N SER A 98 2.20 -13.21 1.31
CA SER A 98 3.22 -13.52 2.32
C SER A 98 4.43 -14.27 1.74
N ASP A 99 4.21 -15.21 0.84
CA ASP A 99 5.30 -15.96 0.18
C ASP A 99 6.17 -15.05 -0.70
N PHE A 100 5.56 -14.07 -1.36
CA PHE A 100 6.27 -13.06 -2.14
C PHE A 100 7.07 -12.10 -1.25
N ILE A 101 6.49 -11.67 -0.12
CA ILE A 101 7.16 -10.79 0.84
C ILE A 101 8.43 -11.47 1.34
N GLY A 102 8.35 -12.72 1.83
CA GLY A 102 9.49 -13.40 2.44
C GLY A 102 10.04 -12.64 3.66
N ASN A 103 11.14 -13.11 4.23
CA ASN A 103 11.66 -12.55 5.47
C ASN A 103 12.77 -11.49 5.29
N ASP A 104 13.25 -11.27 4.06
CA ASP A 104 14.43 -10.44 3.82
C ASP A 104 14.12 -9.20 2.98
N GLY A 105 14.76 -8.08 3.36
CA GLY A 105 14.71 -6.82 2.64
C GLY A 105 13.49 -5.98 2.97
N ASP A 106 13.15 -5.08 2.05
CA ASP A 106 12.06 -4.12 2.21
C ASP A 106 10.98 -4.32 1.15
N VAL A 107 9.75 -4.01 1.51
CA VAL A 107 8.60 -4.03 0.61
C VAL A 107 7.86 -2.69 0.62
N VAL A 108 7.66 -2.14 -0.58
CA VAL A 108 6.82 -0.96 -0.82
C VAL A 108 5.39 -1.44 -1.06
N VAL A 109 4.42 -0.92 -0.34
CA VAL A 109 3.00 -1.20 -0.57
C VAL A 109 2.33 0.03 -1.15
N LEU A 110 1.70 -0.12 -2.32
CA LEU A 110 1.01 0.95 -3.06
C LEU A 110 -0.43 0.58 -3.36
N CYS A 111 -1.28 1.59 -3.52
CA CYS A 111 -2.60 1.42 -4.06
C CYS A 111 -2.56 1.42 -5.60
N GLY A 112 -3.24 0.48 -6.25
CA GLY A 112 -3.30 0.38 -7.72
C GLY A 112 -4.15 1.46 -8.39
N ASP A 113 -4.81 2.30 -7.61
CA ASP A 113 -5.68 3.40 -8.04
C ASP A 113 -5.09 4.79 -7.79
N THR A 114 -3.78 4.87 -7.58
CA THR A 114 -3.03 6.13 -7.37
C THR A 114 -2.07 6.42 -8.55
N PRO A 115 -2.59 6.72 -9.76
CA PRO A 115 -1.78 6.83 -10.97
C PRO A 115 -0.81 8.02 -10.99
N LEU A 116 -0.93 8.95 -10.05
CA LEU A 116 -0.08 10.14 -9.97
C LEU A 116 1.10 10.00 -9.00
N VAL A 117 1.27 8.85 -8.35
CA VAL A 117 2.47 8.60 -7.54
C VAL A 117 3.69 8.55 -8.47
N THR A 118 4.76 9.26 -8.10
CA THR A 118 5.98 9.33 -8.90
C THR A 118 7.08 8.45 -8.32
N ALA A 119 8.01 8.03 -9.17
CA ALA A 119 9.21 7.31 -8.74
C ALA A 119 10.04 8.15 -7.74
N ASP A 120 10.20 9.44 -7.99
CA ASP A 120 10.97 10.37 -7.13
C ASP A 120 10.42 10.40 -5.69
N THR A 121 9.08 10.42 -5.56
CA THR A 121 8.41 10.35 -4.26
C THR A 121 8.75 9.06 -3.54
N LEU A 122 8.66 7.92 -4.23
CA LEU A 122 8.97 6.61 -3.67
C LEU A 122 10.45 6.47 -3.34
N GLU A 123 11.36 6.89 -4.22
CA GLU A 123 12.81 6.87 -3.98
C GLU A 123 13.18 7.68 -2.73
N SER A 124 12.57 8.85 -2.58
CA SER A 124 12.79 9.71 -1.42
C SER A 124 12.36 9.01 -0.12
N ALA A 125 11.17 8.39 -0.12
CA ALA A 125 10.65 7.63 1.01
C ALA A 125 11.50 6.39 1.31
N ILE A 126 11.91 5.62 0.29
CA ILE A 126 12.76 4.43 0.41
C ILE A 126 14.13 4.80 0.98
N ARG A 127 14.74 5.87 0.49
CA ARG A 127 16.02 6.37 0.99
C ARG A 127 15.91 6.72 2.47
N ARG A 128 14.83 7.41 2.86
CA ARG A 128 14.58 7.77 4.25
C ARG A 128 14.39 6.53 5.12
N HIS A 129 13.56 5.58 4.67
CA HIS A 129 13.32 4.31 5.35
C HIS A 129 14.64 3.60 5.70
N LYS A 130 15.54 3.47 4.70
CA LYS A 130 16.83 2.81 4.84
C LYS A 130 17.81 3.60 5.73
N THR A 131 17.88 4.92 5.56
CA THR A 131 18.81 5.77 6.31
C THR A 131 18.48 5.79 7.79
N ASP A 132 17.18 5.85 8.12
CA ASP A 132 16.71 5.90 9.51
C ASP A 132 16.56 4.50 10.14
N GLY A 133 16.73 3.41 9.37
CA GLY A 133 16.60 2.03 9.85
C GLY A 133 15.17 1.68 10.32
N ASN A 134 14.15 2.30 9.70
CA ASN A 134 12.77 2.15 10.14
C ASN A 134 12.21 0.76 9.85
N GLY A 135 11.44 0.18 10.79
CA GLY A 135 10.63 -1.02 10.52
C GLY A 135 9.44 -0.73 9.61
N VAL A 136 8.92 0.50 9.68
CA VAL A 136 7.87 1.01 8.79
C VAL A 136 8.06 2.50 8.50
N THR A 137 7.77 2.91 7.27
CA THR A 137 7.67 4.32 6.84
C THR A 137 6.32 4.53 6.18
N VAL A 138 5.59 5.55 6.62
CA VAL A 138 4.27 5.92 6.09
C VAL A 138 4.43 7.17 5.23
N ILE A 139 3.87 7.15 4.03
CA ILE A 139 3.73 8.34 3.21
C ILE A 139 2.39 8.98 3.55
N SER A 140 2.42 10.20 4.10
CA SER A 140 1.23 10.96 4.49
C SER A 140 1.06 12.21 3.64
N ALA A 141 -0.14 12.77 3.64
CA ALA A 141 -0.44 14.04 2.97
C ALA A 141 -1.23 14.96 3.92
N MET A 142 -1.09 16.27 3.70
CA MET A 142 -1.93 17.27 4.37
C MET A 142 -3.09 17.64 3.45
N LEU A 143 -4.33 17.51 3.93
CA LEU A 143 -5.53 17.88 3.19
C LEU A 143 -6.34 18.90 3.99
N ASP A 144 -6.90 19.89 3.29
CA ASP A 144 -7.84 20.85 3.90
C ASP A 144 -9.16 20.17 4.29
N ASP A 145 -9.63 19.23 3.46
CA ASP A 145 -10.76 18.35 3.77
C ASP A 145 -10.30 16.89 3.84
N PRO A 146 -10.02 16.36 5.04
CA PRO A 146 -9.54 15.00 5.24
C PRO A 146 -10.65 13.94 5.23
N PHE A 147 -11.91 14.32 4.97
CA PHE A 147 -13.04 13.40 5.04
C PHE A 147 -12.86 12.15 4.18
N GLY A 148 -13.11 11.00 4.77
CA GLY A 148 -13.04 9.69 4.09
C GLY A 148 -11.65 9.04 4.05
N TYR A 149 -10.62 9.68 4.60
CA TYR A 149 -9.28 9.12 4.74
C TYR A 149 -9.01 8.64 6.17
N GLY A 150 -8.06 7.74 6.34
CA GLY A 150 -7.45 7.45 7.64
C GLY A 150 -6.62 8.66 8.13
N ARG A 151 -6.62 8.89 9.43
CA ARG A 151 -5.88 9.99 10.09
C ARG A 151 -4.56 9.50 10.66
N ILE A 152 -3.52 10.30 10.49
CA ILE A 152 -2.23 10.08 11.13
C ILE A 152 -2.30 10.68 12.54
N ILE A 153 -2.33 9.83 13.55
CA ILE A 153 -2.32 10.27 14.94
C ILE A 153 -0.89 10.27 15.46
N ARG A 154 -0.53 11.36 16.13
CA ARG A 154 0.82 11.56 16.66
C ARG A 154 0.78 11.79 18.17
N ASP A 155 1.83 11.34 18.84
CA ASP A 155 2.14 11.65 20.23
C ASP A 155 3.48 12.41 20.34
N ASP A 156 3.98 12.58 21.55
CA ASP A 156 5.27 13.25 21.82
C ASP A 156 6.48 12.51 21.22
N LYS A 157 6.33 11.24 20.87
CA LYS A 157 7.37 10.37 20.28
C LYS A 157 7.29 10.31 18.75
N GLY A 158 6.21 10.80 18.15
CA GLY A 158 6.03 10.83 16.70
C GLY A 158 4.73 10.17 16.24
N LEU A 159 4.80 9.22 15.32
CA LEU A 159 3.62 8.46 14.87
C LEU A 159 3.18 7.50 15.97
N ASP A 160 1.94 7.64 16.42
CA ASP A 160 1.31 6.70 17.36
C ASP A 160 0.54 5.61 16.61
N ARG A 161 -0.43 6.03 15.80
CA ARG A 161 -1.27 5.11 15.02
C ARG A 161 -1.92 5.79 13.83
N ILE A 162 -2.57 4.97 13.00
CA ILE A 162 -3.49 5.45 11.97
C ILE A 162 -4.88 4.99 12.35
N VAL A 163 -5.85 5.91 12.33
CA VAL A 163 -7.25 5.60 12.61
C VAL A 163 -8.10 5.85 11.36
N GLU A 164 -8.89 4.87 10.95
CA GLU A 164 -9.78 5.00 9.80
C GLU A 164 -10.97 5.92 10.12
N GLN A 165 -11.52 6.60 9.08
CA GLN A 165 -12.60 7.59 9.22
C GLN A 165 -13.78 7.11 10.07
N LYS A 166 -14.15 5.82 9.96
CA LYS A 166 -15.31 5.26 10.65
C LYS A 166 -15.06 4.90 12.10
N ASP A 167 -13.80 4.77 12.48
CA ASP A 167 -13.35 4.41 13.82
C ASP A 167 -12.82 5.63 14.59
N ALA A 168 -12.67 6.78 13.90
CA ALA A 168 -12.10 8.00 14.45
C ALA A 168 -13.12 8.77 15.32
N THR A 169 -12.65 9.25 16.47
CA THR A 169 -13.40 10.22 17.32
C THR A 169 -13.53 11.57 16.61
N GLU A 170 -14.39 12.45 17.12
CA GLU A 170 -14.57 13.80 16.55
C GLU A 170 -13.24 14.60 16.54
N GLU A 171 -12.44 14.46 17.60
CA GLU A 171 -11.13 15.11 17.69
C GLU A 171 -10.14 14.56 16.65
N GLU A 172 -10.11 13.24 16.47
CA GLU A 172 -9.27 12.59 15.48
C GLU A 172 -9.71 12.92 14.04
N GLN A 173 -11.01 13.08 13.79
CA GLN A 173 -11.53 13.48 12.48
C GLN A 173 -11.11 14.90 12.07
N ALA A 174 -10.78 15.77 13.02
CA ALA A 174 -10.27 17.11 12.76
C ALA A 174 -8.80 17.15 12.32
N VAL A 175 -8.08 16.03 12.44
CA VAL A 175 -6.67 15.94 12.00
C VAL A 175 -6.59 16.00 10.47
N CYS A 176 -5.82 16.96 9.95
CA CYS A 176 -5.66 17.18 8.51
C CYS A 176 -4.55 16.31 7.87
N GLU A 177 -3.69 15.67 8.67
CA GLU A 177 -2.70 14.73 8.15
C GLU A 177 -3.36 13.36 7.92
N VAL A 178 -3.35 12.94 6.65
CA VAL A 178 -4.05 11.73 6.23
C VAL A 178 -3.08 10.63 5.77
N ASN A 179 -3.55 9.40 5.92
CA ASN A 179 -2.91 8.22 5.40
C ASN A 179 -3.12 8.13 3.88
N SER A 180 -2.04 8.15 3.10
CA SER A 180 -2.12 8.00 1.65
C SER A 180 -2.34 6.54 1.20
N GLY A 181 -2.24 5.57 2.11
CA GLY A 181 -2.27 4.14 1.79
C GLY A 181 -0.97 3.61 1.18
N MET A 182 0.12 4.38 1.26
CA MET A 182 1.43 3.98 0.74
C MET A 182 2.43 3.83 1.87
N TYR A 183 3.17 2.72 1.86
CA TYR A 183 4.06 2.34 2.96
C TYR A 183 5.35 1.70 2.44
N ILE A 184 6.40 1.78 3.24
CA ILE A 184 7.59 0.94 3.11
C ILE A 184 7.75 0.18 4.43
N PHE A 185 7.92 -1.13 4.35
CA PHE A 185 8.11 -2.00 5.52
C PHE A 185 9.38 -2.82 5.39
N GLN A 186 10.03 -3.12 6.51
CA GLN A 186 10.89 -4.29 6.59
C GLN A 186 10.02 -5.55 6.48
N CYS A 187 10.44 -6.51 5.66
CA CYS A 187 9.60 -7.68 5.33
C CYS A 187 9.25 -8.53 6.56
N ASP A 188 10.21 -8.80 7.42
CA ASP A 188 10.02 -9.57 8.65
C ASP A 188 9.10 -8.86 9.65
N ALA A 189 9.27 -7.54 9.82
CA ALA A 189 8.41 -6.73 10.68
C ALA A 189 6.96 -6.74 10.18
N LEU A 190 6.76 -6.59 8.86
CA LEU A 190 5.43 -6.66 8.26
C LEU A 190 4.76 -8.02 8.48
N LEU A 191 5.46 -9.14 8.19
CA LEU A 191 4.90 -10.48 8.36
C LEU A 191 4.56 -10.78 9.82
N SER A 192 5.42 -10.37 10.74
CA SER A 192 5.17 -10.49 12.18
C SER A 192 3.92 -9.72 12.59
N ALA A 193 3.79 -8.46 12.14
CA ALA A 193 2.64 -7.62 12.45
C ALA A 193 1.35 -8.15 11.82
N LEU A 194 1.36 -8.56 10.55
CA LEU A 194 0.19 -9.14 9.85
C LEU A 194 -0.38 -10.38 10.55
N SER A 195 0.45 -11.13 11.25
CA SER A 195 -0.01 -12.30 12.03
C SER A 195 -0.85 -11.90 13.26
N GLN A 196 -0.74 -10.65 13.72
CA GLN A 196 -1.34 -10.12 14.94
C GLN A 196 -2.53 -9.18 14.67
N VAL A 197 -2.69 -8.69 13.41
CA VAL A 197 -3.81 -7.82 13.04
C VAL A 197 -5.14 -8.54 13.29
N LYS A 198 -6.08 -7.81 13.88
CA LYS A 198 -7.43 -8.26 14.16
C LYS A 198 -8.43 -7.52 13.27
N ASN A 199 -9.65 -8.00 13.21
CA ASN A 199 -10.75 -7.36 12.50
C ASN A 199 -11.81 -6.77 13.45
N ASP A 200 -11.40 -6.39 14.65
CA ASP A 200 -12.26 -5.81 15.68
C ASP A 200 -12.37 -4.28 15.47
N ASN A 201 -13.07 -3.90 14.39
CA ASN A 201 -13.29 -2.51 13.97
C ASN A 201 -14.65 -2.35 13.30
N ALA A 202 -15.06 -1.11 13.00
CA ALA A 202 -16.39 -0.77 12.48
C ALA A 202 -16.76 -1.48 11.16
N GLN A 203 -15.77 -1.97 10.39
CA GLN A 203 -15.99 -2.68 9.12
C GLN A 203 -15.83 -4.20 9.23
N GLY A 204 -15.29 -4.72 10.34
CA GLY A 204 -14.97 -6.13 10.50
C GLY A 204 -13.83 -6.60 9.57
N GLU A 205 -12.95 -5.69 9.16
CA GLU A 205 -11.90 -5.93 8.19
C GLU A 205 -10.50 -5.94 8.85
N TYR A 206 -9.57 -6.67 8.26
CA TYR A 206 -8.15 -6.62 8.65
C TYR A 206 -7.49 -5.41 8.00
N TYR A 207 -7.27 -4.35 8.75
CA TYR A 207 -6.66 -3.13 8.24
C TYR A 207 -5.13 -3.23 8.19
N LEU A 208 -4.54 -2.86 7.05
CA LEU A 208 -3.08 -2.76 6.95
C LEU A 208 -2.50 -1.68 7.88
N PRO A 209 -3.13 -0.52 8.07
CA PRO A 209 -2.72 0.47 9.05
C PRO A 209 -2.50 -0.05 10.47
N ASP A 210 -3.23 -1.08 10.91
CA ASP A 210 -3.09 -1.64 12.26
C ASP A 210 -1.71 -2.27 12.48
N THR A 211 -1.04 -2.71 11.41
CA THR A 211 0.34 -3.21 11.49
C THR A 211 1.32 -2.17 12.03
N ILE A 212 1.01 -0.88 11.83
CA ILE A 212 1.90 0.22 12.24
C ILE A 212 1.99 0.31 13.75
N GLY A 213 0.86 0.33 14.45
CA GLY A 213 0.84 0.31 15.92
C GLY A 213 1.52 -0.92 16.49
N ILE A 214 1.35 -2.09 15.86
CA ILE A 214 2.01 -3.34 16.26
C ILE A 214 3.54 -3.21 16.07
N ILE A 215 4.01 -2.76 14.91
CA ILE A 215 5.43 -2.57 14.64
C ILE A 215 6.05 -1.55 15.62
N LEU A 216 5.38 -0.41 15.84
CA LEU A 216 5.84 0.61 16.79
C LEU A 216 5.96 0.05 18.21
N SER A 217 5.03 -0.78 18.64
CA SER A 217 5.09 -1.44 19.96
C SER A 217 6.25 -2.41 20.09
N LEU A 218 6.67 -3.05 19.00
CA LEU A 218 7.80 -3.97 18.96
C LEU A 218 9.14 -3.21 18.87
N ILE A 219 9.16 -2.04 18.23
CA ILE A 219 10.35 -1.20 18.03
C ILE A 219 10.59 -0.26 19.22
N HIS A 220 9.68 -0.10 20.15
CA HIS A 220 9.89 0.68 21.39
C HIS A 220 11.11 0.23 22.23
N ILE A 221 11.89 -0.69 21.69
CA ILE A 221 13.23 -1.02 22.18
C ILE A 221 14.33 -0.23 21.44
N SER A 222 14.06 0.47 20.31
CA SER A 222 15.07 1.26 19.57
C SER A 222 14.49 2.26 18.60
N GLU A 223 14.49 3.56 18.99
CA GLU A 223 14.50 4.79 18.17
C GLU A 223 13.23 5.28 17.44
N PRO A 224 13.05 6.65 17.28
CA PRO A 224 11.81 7.27 16.86
C PRO A 224 11.61 7.26 15.34
N THR A 225 10.41 6.86 14.92
CA THR A 225 9.94 6.93 13.55
C THR A 225 9.81 8.39 13.06
N ARG A 226 10.54 8.78 12.02
CA ARG A 226 10.39 10.08 11.35
C ARG A 226 9.61 9.93 10.05
N HIS A 227 8.78 10.92 9.73
CA HIS A 227 7.86 10.87 8.58
C HIS A 227 8.28 11.84 7.48
N LEU A 228 8.07 11.42 6.22
CA LEU A 228 8.08 12.32 5.05
C LEU A 228 6.71 13.00 4.92
N ARG A 229 6.71 14.33 4.83
CA ARG A 229 5.58 15.11 4.30
C ARG A 229 5.87 15.34 2.81
N ILE A 230 4.91 15.04 1.99
CA ILE A 230 4.90 15.39 0.57
C ILE A 230 4.11 16.67 0.39
#